data_ed070a2af17e4aab6d5ff94c7e28564e
#
_entry.id   ed070a2af17e4aab6d5ff94c7e28564e
#
_cell.length_a   1.000
_cell.length_b   1.000
_cell.length_c   1.000
_cell.angle_alpha   90.00
_cell.angle_beta   90.00
_cell.angle_gamma   90.00
#
_symmetry.space_group_name_H-M   'P 1'
#
loop_
_entity.id
_entity.type
_entity.pdbx_description
1 polymer ?
#
loop_
_entity_poly.entity_id
_entity_poly.type
_entity_poly.pdbx_seq_one_letter_code
_entity_poly.pdbx_strand_id
1 'polypeptide(L)'
;MAGIDVRCSTKEFWESDKHYDIIHFQWPEEVVGWTCNDPDIIRRLEERISFFRSRGARFVYTRHNVRPHYANGIISRAYDIIESQSDIVAHMGRFSRDEFLTKYPDSQNVVIPHHIYQYTYKEDISVERARQYLNLSQDAFIVTAFGKFRNREEIRMVLGAFRAWDEEHKMLLAPRLYPFSRRNSYGRNFIKRWISKAGYYLLMPLLNRMYKLQAGANDELIDNCDLPYYMAASDVIFI
;
A
#
# COMPACT_ATOMS: atom_id res chain seq x y z
N MET A 1 12.26 -8.22 22.71
CA MET A 1 11.31 -7.11 22.44
C MET A 1 11.66 -5.98 23.38
N ALA A 2 11.58 -4.73 22.92
CA ALA A 2 12.06 -3.57 23.68
C ALA A 2 11.17 -3.11 24.84
N GLY A 3 10.19 -3.90 25.29
CA GLY A 3 9.29 -3.57 26.39
C GLY A 3 8.37 -2.36 26.14
N ILE A 4 8.07 -2.06 24.87
CA ILE A 4 7.19 -0.96 24.46
C ILE A 4 5.78 -1.53 24.25
N ASP A 5 4.78 -0.97 24.92
CA ASP A 5 3.35 -1.27 24.64
C ASP A 5 2.91 -0.44 23.44
N VAL A 6 2.53 -1.11 22.34
CA VAL A 6 2.13 -0.46 21.09
C VAL A 6 0.67 -0.77 20.77
N ARG A 7 -0.09 0.28 20.46
CA ARG A 7 -1.47 0.18 20.00
C ARG A 7 -1.62 0.81 18.62
N CYS A 8 -1.97 0.00 17.63
CA CYS A 8 -2.16 0.45 16.25
C CYS A 8 -3.66 0.63 15.97
N SER A 9 -4.17 1.84 16.10
CA SER A 9 -5.59 2.12 15.87
C SER A 9 -5.87 3.61 15.70
N THR A 10 -6.51 3.99 14.60
CA THR A 10 -7.05 5.34 14.42
C THR A 10 -8.18 5.62 15.41
N LYS A 11 -8.96 4.60 15.78
CA LYS A 11 -10.01 4.72 16.78
C LYS A 11 -9.43 5.14 18.15
N GLU A 12 -8.32 4.54 18.57
CA GLU A 12 -7.63 4.94 19.81
C GLU A 12 -7.20 6.41 19.77
N PHE A 13 -6.68 6.90 18.64
CA PHE A 13 -6.33 8.32 18.50
C PHE A 13 -7.56 9.22 18.68
N TRP A 14 -8.70 8.87 18.08
CA TRP A 14 -9.88 9.72 18.10
C TRP A 14 -10.69 9.68 19.38
N GLU A 15 -10.78 8.53 20.03
CA GLU A 15 -11.75 8.27 21.10
C GLU A 15 -11.10 8.07 22.48
N SER A 16 -9.79 7.72 22.53
CA SER A 16 -9.14 7.40 23.81
C SER A 16 -8.80 8.66 24.62
N ASP A 17 -9.03 8.59 25.91
CA ASP A 17 -8.58 9.55 26.91
C ASP A 17 -7.37 9.07 27.73
N LYS A 18 -6.77 7.93 27.34
CA LYS A 18 -5.61 7.36 27.99
C LYS A 18 -4.39 8.25 27.81
N HIS A 19 -3.40 8.07 28.68
CA HIS A 19 -2.08 8.64 28.52
C HIS A 19 -1.26 7.82 27.53
N TYR A 20 -0.56 8.51 26.64
CA TYR A 20 0.43 7.95 25.72
C TYR A 20 1.70 8.81 25.77
N ASP A 21 2.86 8.17 25.86
CA ASP A 21 4.15 8.88 25.79
C ASP A 21 4.44 9.37 24.37
N ILE A 22 4.05 8.56 23.37
CA ILE A 22 4.29 8.83 21.95
C ILE A 22 3.02 8.56 21.13
N ILE A 23 2.68 9.50 20.29
CA ILE A 23 1.72 9.33 19.18
C ILE A 23 2.51 9.27 17.89
N HIS A 24 2.41 8.16 17.18
CA HIS A 24 3.17 7.94 15.94
C HIS A 24 2.24 7.89 14.73
N PHE A 25 2.30 8.91 13.89
CA PHE A 25 1.58 8.96 12.63
C PHE A 25 2.34 8.23 11.52
N GLN A 26 1.65 7.39 10.77
CA GLN A 26 2.20 6.68 9.61
C GLN A 26 1.63 7.26 8.29
N TRP A 27 0.33 7.43 8.23
CA TRP A 27 -0.41 7.88 7.07
C TRP A 27 -1.44 8.93 7.49
N PRO A 28 -1.24 10.21 7.20
CA PRO A 28 -2.22 11.25 7.52
C PRO A 28 -3.61 10.96 6.94
N GLU A 29 -3.68 10.34 5.74
CA GLU A 29 -4.95 9.91 5.15
C GLU A 29 -5.66 8.83 5.97
N GLU A 30 -4.94 7.96 6.64
CA GLU A 30 -5.52 6.95 7.52
C GLU A 30 -6.17 7.60 8.74
N VAL A 31 -5.54 8.65 9.25
CA VAL A 31 -6.04 9.38 10.42
C VAL A 31 -7.35 10.09 10.12
N VAL A 32 -7.43 10.83 9.02
CA VAL A 32 -8.62 11.63 8.67
C VAL A 32 -9.61 10.90 7.77
N GLY A 33 -9.22 9.78 7.20
CA GLY A 33 -9.98 9.02 6.20
C GLY A 33 -9.53 9.31 4.78
N TRP A 34 -9.19 8.24 4.03
CA TRP A 34 -8.59 8.28 2.69
C TRP A 34 -9.35 9.12 1.64
N THR A 35 -10.64 9.33 1.84
CA THR A 35 -11.50 10.10 0.94
C THR A 35 -12.35 11.10 1.72
N CYS A 36 -11.84 11.60 2.85
CA CYS A 36 -12.56 12.50 3.71
C CYS A 36 -12.84 13.84 3.01
N ASN A 37 -14.08 14.30 3.08
CA ASN A 37 -14.53 15.58 2.59
C ASN A 37 -15.19 16.43 3.70
N ASP A 38 -15.04 16.01 4.95
CA ASP A 38 -15.57 16.73 6.11
C ASP A 38 -14.56 17.80 6.56
N PRO A 39 -14.86 19.10 6.39
CA PRO A 39 -13.96 20.18 6.80
C PRO A 39 -13.76 20.25 8.33
N ASP A 40 -14.72 19.78 9.11
CA ASP A 40 -14.64 19.79 10.58
C ASP A 40 -13.57 18.82 11.11
N ILE A 41 -13.17 17.81 10.33
CA ILE A 41 -12.14 16.87 10.70
C ILE A 41 -10.79 17.55 10.98
N ILE A 42 -10.50 18.67 10.30
CA ILE A 42 -9.26 19.43 10.48
C ILE A 42 -9.21 20.08 11.86
N ARG A 43 -10.29 20.77 12.25
CA ARG A 43 -10.40 21.34 13.60
C ARG A 43 -10.29 20.24 14.68
N ARG A 44 -10.99 19.13 14.48
CA ARG A 44 -10.92 17.98 15.40
C ARG A 44 -9.53 17.39 15.49
N LEU A 45 -8.78 17.32 14.37
CA LEU A 45 -7.39 16.85 14.36
C LEU A 45 -6.50 17.74 15.22
N GLU A 46 -6.60 19.06 15.06
CA GLU A 46 -5.84 20.04 15.86
C GLU A 46 -6.21 19.94 17.36
N GLU A 47 -7.49 19.81 17.68
CA GLU A 47 -7.96 19.60 19.06
C GLU A 47 -7.41 18.30 19.67
N ARG A 48 -7.40 17.20 18.91
CA ARG A 48 -6.84 15.91 19.38
C ARG A 48 -5.34 15.94 19.60
N ILE A 49 -4.60 16.60 18.71
CA ILE A 49 -3.16 16.81 18.89
C ILE A 49 -2.92 17.64 20.16
N SER A 50 -3.65 18.74 20.33
CA SER A 50 -3.55 19.61 21.51
C SER A 50 -3.90 18.87 22.80
N PHE A 51 -4.91 18.00 22.77
CA PHE A 51 -5.30 17.16 23.90
C PHE A 51 -4.17 16.24 24.35
N PHE A 52 -3.55 15.50 23.45
CA PHE A 52 -2.46 14.61 23.80
C PHE A 52 -1.19 15.38 24.20
N ARG A 53 -0.90 16.48 23.51
CA ARG A 53 0.27 17.31 23.84
C ARG A 53 0.16 17.92 25.24
N SER A 54 -1.03 18.39 25.65
CA SER A 54 -1.24 18.90 27.00
C SER A 54 -1.05 17.86 28.10
N ARG A 55 -1.13 16.57 27.72
CA ARG A 55 -0.89 15.42 28.60
C ARG A 55 0.54 14.87 28.51
N GLY A 56 1.44 15.55 27.81
CA GLY A 56 2.86 15.23 27.74
C GLY A 56 3.27 14.33 26.57
N ALA A 57 2.34 13.93 25.68
CA ALA A 57 2.68 13.12 24.54
C ALA A 57 3.59 13.83 23.54
N ARG A 58 4.56 13.10 22.99
CA ARG A 58 5.39 13.51 21.85
C ARG A 58 4.83 12.94 20.56
N PHE A 59 5.04 13.67 19.48
CA PHE A 59 4.53 13.29 18.16
C PHE A 59 5.67 12.89 17.23
N VAL A 60 5.55 11.72 16.65
CA VAL A 60 6.45 11.20 15.62
C VAL A 60 5.67 11.00 14.32
N TYR A 61 6.23 11.36 13.20
CA TYR A 61 5.65 11.09 11.90
C TYR A 61 6.64 10.32 11.01
N THR A 62 6.24 9.17 10.48
CA THR A 62 6.99 8.50 9.43
C THR A 62 6.46 8.93 8.07
N ARG A 63 7.29 9.64 7.33
CA ARG A 63 6.94 10.19 6.01
C ARG A 63 7.14 9.16 4.92
N HIS A 64 6.07 8.42 4.61
CA HIS A 64 6.06 7.43 3.54
C HIS A 64 5.98 8.06 2.15
N ASN A 65 5.27 9.18 2.01
CA ASN A 65 5.03 9.88 0.76
C ASN A 65 5.36 11.37 0.87
N VAL A 66 5.85 11.93 -0.22
CA VAL A 66 6.05 13.38 -0.35
C VAL A 66 4.69 14.10 -0.48
N ARG A 67 3.71 13.43 -1.09
CA ARG A 67 2.36 13.96 -1.32
C ARG A 67 1.31 12.90 -1.04
N PRO A 68 0.08 13.29 -0.66
CA PRO A 68 -1.01 12.34 -0.46
C PRO A 68 -1.35 11.60 -1.76
N HIS A 69 -1.79 10.35 -1.63
CA HIS A 69 -2.23 9.53 -2.76
C HIS A 69 -3.48 10.10 -3.44
N TYR A 70 -4.39 10.64 -2.65
CA TYR A 70 -5.64 11.26 -3.12
C TYR A 70 -5.70 12.69 -2.60
N ALA A 71 -4.99 13.58 -3.27
CA ALA A 71 -4.92 14.98 -2.86
C ALA A 71 -6.29 15.67 -3.01
N ASN A 72 -6.82 16.13 -1.88
CA ASN A 72 -7.84 17.16 -1.82
C ASN A 72 -7.41 18.18 -0.76
N GLY A 73 -8.09 19.32 -0.68
CA GLY A 73 -7.71 20.40 0.24
C GLY A 73 -7.69 19.98 1.72
N ILE A 74 -8.58 19.06 2.12
CA ILE A 74 -8.67 18.56 3.50
C ILE A 74 -7.51 17.64 3.82
N ILE A 75 -7.22 16.68 2.95
CA ILE A 75 -6.11 15.74 3.14
C ILE A 75 -4.76 16.48 3.11
N SER A 76 -4.59 17.42 2.18
CA SER A 76 -3.38 18.25 2.13
C SER A 76 -3.20 19.07 3.42
N ARG A 77 -4.28 19.62 3.97
CA ARG A 77 -4.23 20.34 5.25
C ARG A 77 -3.89 19.43 6.43
N ALA A 78 -4.40 18.19 6.45
CA ALA A 78 -4.04 17.20 7.47
C ALA A 78 -2.54 16.86 7.41
N TYR A 79 -1.95 16.75 6.22
CA TYR A 79 -0.50 16.60 6.04
C TYR A 79 0.26 17.78 6.65
N ASP A 80 -0.12 19.03 6.29
CA ASP A 80 0.53 20.23 6.82
C ASP A 80 0.51 20.28 8.35
N ILE A 81 -0.62 19.90 8.96
CA ILE A 81 -0.76 19.89 10.42
C ILE A 81 0.14 18.82 11.04
N ILE A 82 0.08 17.58 10.55
CA ILE A 82 0.87 16.48 11.10
C ILE A 82 2.36 16.75 10.89
N GLU A 83 2.77 17.24 9.71
CA GLU A 83 4.15 17.61 9.41
C GLU A 83 4.66 18.70 10.36
N SER A 84 3.90 19.77 10.55
CA SER A 84 4.31 20.92 11.38
C SER A 84 4.21 20.65 12.89
N GLN A 85 3.34 19.72 13.31
CA GLN A 85 3.11 19.40 14.71
C GLN A 85 3.94 18.22 15.23
N SER A 86 4.67 17.53 14.35
CA SER A 86 5.52 16.41 14.77
C SER A 86 6.81 16.91 15.43
N ASP A 87 7.16 16.34 16.57
CA ASP A 87 8.42 16.62 17.27
C ASP A 87 9.61 16.00 16.52
N ILE A 88 9.40 14.85 15.87
CA ILE A 88 10.41 14.17 15.03
C ILE A 88 9.74 13.65 13.77
N VAL A 89 10.40 13.83 12.63
CA VAL A 89 9.97 13.24 11.36
C VAL A 89 10.99 12.19 10.91
N ALA A 90 10.52 10.96 10.74
CA ALA A 90 11.31 9.84 10.22
C ALA A 90 11.12 9.72 8.70
N HIS A 91 12.23 9.66 7.98
CA HIS A 91 12.25 9.54 6.52
C HIS A 91 12.84 8.19 6.10
N MET A 92 12.30 7.59 5.04
CA MET A 92 12.82 6.34 4.46
C MET A 92 14.13 6.54 3.69
N GLY A 93 14.47 7.77 3.33
CA GLY A 93 15.68 8.10 2.60
C GLY A 93 16.04 9.58 2.65
N ARG A 94 17.27 9.89 2.26
CA ARG A 94 17.81 11.26 2.28
C ARG A 94 17.02 12.23 1.41
N PHE A 95 16.57 11.79 0.24
CA PHE A 95 15.76 12.62 -0.66
C PHE A 95 14.51 13.16 0.03
N SER A 96 13.77 12.31 0.74
CA SER A 96 12.57 12.72 1.48
C SER A 96 12.88 13.71 2.59
N ARG A 97 14.00 13.51 3.31
CA ARG A 97 14.46 14.44 4.34
C ARG A 97 14.85 15.78 3.75
N ASP A 98 15.66 15.79 2.71
CA ASP A 98 16.21 17.02 2.13
C ASP A 98 15.09 17.88 1.51
N GLU A 99 14.12 17.24 0.88
CA GLU A 99 12.91 17.91 0.38
C GLU A 99 12.07 18.47 1.54
N PHE A 100 11.89 17.72 2.62
CA PHE A 100 11.14 18.16 3.79
C PHE A 100 11.77 19.39 4.46
N LEU A 101 13.09 19.42 4.58
CA LEU A 101 13.85 20.52 5.15
C LEU A 101 13.71 21.83 4.34
N THR A 102 13.36 21.78 3.07
CA THR A 102 13.07 23.00 2.30
C THR A 102 11.83 23.71 2.80
N LYS A 103 10.86 22.96 3.34
CA LYS A 103 9.60 23.50 3.89
C LYS A 103 9.68 23.75 5.40
N TYR A 104 10.41 22.91 6.13
CA TYR A 104 10.52 22.93 7.58
C TYR A 104 11.99 22.86 8.02
N PRO A 105 12.77 23.95 7.84
CA PRO A 105 14.23 23.93 8.04
C PRO A 105 14.65 23.64 9.48
N ASP A 106 13.85 24.03 10.47
CA ASP A 106 14.16 23.87 11.90
C ASP A 106 13.62 22.56 12.51
N SER A 107 13.00 21.70 11.70
CA SER A 107 12.41 20.45 12.17
C SER A 107 13.45 19.41 12.52
N GLN A 108 13.16 18.59 13.53
CA GLN A 108 14.00 17.44 13.88
C GLN A 108 13.70 16.26 12.97
N ASN A 109 14.73 15.76 12.29
CA ASN A 109 14.59 14.74 11.26
C ASN A 109 15.56 13.58 11.50
N VAL A 110 15.10 12.37 11.20
CA VAL A 110 15.92 11.16 11.21
C VAL A 110 15.68 10.36 9.92
N VAL A 111 16.75 9.80 9.37
CA VAL A 111 16.64 8.86 8.24
C VAL A 111 16.72 7.45 8.79
N ILE A 112 15.62 6.72 8.67
CA ILE A 112 15.50 5.31 9.02
C ILE A 112 15.13 4.57 7.73
N PRO A 113 16.10 3.94 7.05
CA PRO A 113 15.83 3.19 5.83
C PRO A 113 14.81 2.08 6.10
N HIS A 114 14.06 1.73 5.06
CA HIS A 114 13.17 0.58 5.14
C HIS A 114 13.98 -0.66 5.50
N HIS A 115 13.52 -1.41 6.50
CA HIS A 115 14.20 -2.63 6.90
C HIS A 115 14.08 -3.70 5.81
N ILE A 116 15.08 -4.52 5.69
CA ILE A 116 15.01 -5.76 4.91
C ILE A 116 14.32 -6.82 5.76
N TYR A 117 13.45 -7.60 5.14
CA TYR A 117 12.70 -8.68 5.80
C TYR A 117 13.53 -9.96 5.97
N GLN A 118 14.82 -9.81 6.27
CA GLN A 118 15.74 -10.92 6.52
C GLN A 118 15.18 -11.83 7.61
N TYR A 119 15.17 -13.12 7.37
CA TYR A 119 14.61 -14.16 8.24
C TYR A 119 13.08 -14.12 8.45
N THR A 120 12.37 -13.19 7.83
CA THR A 120 10.90 -13.14 7.90
C THR A 120 10.26 -14.08 6.89
N TYR A 121 10.88 -14.20 5.72
CA TYR A 121 10.43 -15.06 4.63
C TYR A 121 11.38 -16.23 4.45
N LYS A 122 10.85 -17.35 3.90
CA LYS A 122 11.70 -18.48 3.48
C LYS A 122 12.53 -18.04 2.28
N GLU A 123 13.84 -18.11 2.42
CA GLU A 123 14.81 -17.67 1.39
C GLU A 123 15.21 -18.80 0.44
N ASP A 124 15.11 -20.07 0.87
CA ASP A 124 15.58 -21.24 0.13
C ASP A 124 14.45 -21.97 -0.62
N ILE A 125 13.70 -21.23 -1.42
CA ILE A 125 12.65 -21.82 -2.26
C ILE A 125 13.18 -21.94 -3.69
N SER A 126 13.33 -23.18 -4.20
CA SER A 126 13.70 -23.36 -5.61
C SER A 126 12.55 -22.97 -6.54
N VAL A 127 12.91 -22.58 -7.77
CA VAL A 127 11.95 -22.22 -8.83
C VAL A 127 10.94 -23.35 -9.05
N GLU A 128 11.43 -24.59 -9.15
CA GLU A 128 10.59 -25.77 -9.41
C GLU A 128 9.58 -25.99 -8.29
N ARG A 129 10.02 -25.86 -7.04
CA ARG A 129 9.14 -25.99 -5.87
C ARG A 129 8.11 -24.89 -5.80
N ALA A 130 8.52 -23.66 -6.12
CA ALA A 130 7.63 -22.49 -6.13
C ALA A 130 6.54 -22.65 -7.20
N ARG A 131 6.93 -23.03 -8.42
CA ARG A 131 6.01 -23.27 -9.53
C ARG A 131 5.06 -24.44 -9.26
N GLN A 132 5.56 -25.51 -8.64
CA GLN A 132 4.71 -26.63 -8.21
C GLN A 132 3.68 -26.18 -7.14
N TYR A 133 4.13 -25.44 -6.14
CA TYR A 133 3.25 -24.93 -5.06
C TYR A 133 2.13 -24.04 -5.59
N LEU A 134 2.45 -23.16 -6.55
CA LEU A 134 1.52 -22.24 -7.19
C LEU A 134 0.75 -22.87 -8.35
N ASN A 135 0.96 -24.16 -8.64
CA ASN A 135 0.38 -24.87 -9.78
C ASN A 135 0.64 -24.16 -11.12
N LEU A 136 1.91 -23.75 -11.35
CA LEU A 136 2.37 -23.07 -12.55
C LEU A 136 3.14 -24.03 -13.46
N SER A 137 3.17 -23.71 -14.77
CA SER A 137 4.02 -24.43 -15.73
C SER A 137 5.49 -24.28 -15.36
N GLN A 138 6.24 -25.39 -15.47
CA GLN A 138 7.69 -25.39 -15.24
C GLN A 138 8.46 -24.72 -16.38
N ASP A 139 7.91 -24.76 -17.59
CA ASP A 139 8.56 -24.28 -18.82
C ASP A 139 8.11 -22.89 -19.25
N ALA A 140 7.18 -22.25 -18.51
CA ALA A 140 6.70 -20.94 -18.85
C ALA A 140 7.68 -19.85 -18.35
N PHE A 141 7.86 -18.79 -19.18
CA PHE A 141 8.48 -17.56 -18.75
C PHE A 141 7.46 -16.75 -17.94
N ILE A 142 7.71 -16.59 -16.65
CA ILE A 142 6.76 -16.03 -15.72
C ILE A 142 7.12 -14.59 -15.38
N VAL A 143 6.22 -13.67 -15.72
CA VAL A 143 6.29 -12.26 -15.35
C VAL A 143 5.30 -12.01 -14.23
N THR A 144 5.76 -11.45 -13.12
CA THR A 144 4.89 -11.11 -11.98
C THR A 144 4.82 -9.60 -11.80
N ALA A 145 3.60 -9.08 -11.69
CA ALA A 145 3.33 -7.68 -11.37
C ALA A 145 2.60 -7.60 -10.03
N PHE A 146 3.31 -7.15 -9.01
CA PHE A 146 2.78 -7.00 -7.67
C PHE A 146 2.06 -5.66 -7.45
N GLY A 147 1.26 -5.63 -6.41
CA GLY A 147 0.61 -4.43 -5.94
C GLY A 147 -0.76 -4.15 -6.56
N LYS A 148 -1.36 -3.05 -6.13
CA LYS A 148 -2.65 -2.60 -6.62
C LYS A 148 -2.43 -1.62 -7.77
N PHE A 149 -3.00 -1.94 -8.93
CA PHE A 149 -3.02 -1.01 -10.05
C PHE A 149 -3.95 0.17 -9.72
N ARG A 150 -3.42 1.38 -9.79
CA ARG A 150 -4.09 2.61 -9.35
C ARG A 150 -5.01 3.17 -10.42
N ASN A 151 -4.63 2.98 -11.69
CA ASN A 151 -5.32 3.56 -12.83
C ASN A 151 -5.22 2.66 -14.08
N ARG A 152 -5.95 3.06 -15.12
CA ARG A 152 -5.97 2.33 -16.39
C ARG A 152 -4.65 2.42 -17.17
N GLU A 153 -3.86 3.43 -16.91
CA GLU A 153 -2.57 3.65 -17.58
C GLU A 153 -1.54 2.63 -17.09
N GLU A 154 -1.44 2.41 -15.78
CA GLU A 154 -0.60 1.35 -15.21
C GLU A 154 -0.99 -0.03 -15.75
N ILE A 155 -2.28 -0.33 -15.84
CA ILE A 155 -2.77 -1.59 -16.43
C ILE A 155 -2.33 -1.71 -17.91
N ARG A 156 -2.49 -0.65 -18.71
CA ARG A 156 -2.09 -0.65 -20.12
C ARG A 156 -0.59 -0.82 -20.28
N MET A 157 0.20 -0.19 -19.41
CA MET A 157 1.65 -0.28 -19.42
C MET A 157 2.11 -1.72 -19.16
N VAL A 158 1.61 -2.36 -18.11
CA VAL A 158 1.97 -3.74 -17.77
C VAL A 158 1.53 -4.72 -18.86
N LEU A 159 0.27 -4.62 -19.32
CA LEU A 159 -0.23 -5.47 -20.40
C LEU A 159 0.47 -5.21 -21.72
N GLY A 160 0.81 -3.95 -22.03
CA GLY A 160 1.54 -3.58 -23.23
C GLY A 160 2.97 -4.15 -23.22
N ALA A 161 3.68 -4.00 -22.12
CA ALA A 161 5.02 -4.56 -21.93
C ALA A 161 5.00 -6.11 -22.03
N PHE A 162 4.06 -6.75 -21.36
CA PHE A 162 3.91 -8.20 -21.43
C PHE A 162 3.61 -8.70 -22.86
N ARG A 163 2.78 -7.99 -23.62
CA ARG A 163 2.47 -8.34 -25.02
C ARG A 163 3.67 -8.15 -25.94
N ALA A 164 4.42 -7.07 -25.72
CA ALA A 164 5.60 -6.76 -26.54
C ALA A 164 6.80 -7.68 -26.28
N TRP A 165 6.77 -8.41 -25.16
CA TRP A 165 7.83 -9.37 -24.85
C TRP A 165 7.78 -10.55 -25.83
N ASP A 166 8.91 -10.82 -26.50
CA ASP A 166 9.03 -11.87 -27.53
C ASP A 166 9.38 -13.22 -26.88
N GLU A 167 8.39 -13.82 -26.23
CA GLU A 167 8.49 -15.14 -25.59
C GLU A 167 7.22 -15.93 -25.87
N GLU A 168 7.37 -17.13 -26.44
CA GLU A 168 6.22 -17.94 -26.87
C GLU A 168 5.46 -18.54 -25.68
N HIS A 169 6.19 -19.06 -24.69
CA HIS A 169 5.63 -19.72 -23.51
C HIS A 169 5.64 -18.79 -22.29
N LYS A 170 5.02 -17.62 -22.38
CA LYS A 170 4.96 -16.64 -21.29
C LYS A 170 3.64 -16.65 -20.53
N MET A 171 3.72 -16.31 -19.25
CA MET A 171 2.60 -16.19 -18.32
C MET A 171 2.71 -14.91 -17.51
N LEU A 172 1.58 -14.23 -17.29
CA LEU A 172 1.51 -13.05 -16.41
C LEU A 172 0.80 -13.41 -15.10
N LEU A 173 1.51 -13.24 -13.97
CA LEU A 173 0.93 -13.25 -12.64
C LEU A 173 0.70 -11.81 -12.18
N ALA A 174 -0.55 -11.39 -12.11
CA ALA A 174 -0.89 -10.03 -11.70
C ALA A 174 -2.08 -10.05 -10.74
N PRO A 175 -1.86 -10.43 -9.47
CA PRO A 175 -2.93 -10.74 -8.51
C PRO A 175 -3.95 -9.62 -8.28
N ARG A 176 -3.59 -8.39 -8.60
CA ARG A 176 -4.47 -7.22 -8.38
C ARG A 176 -4.63 -6.35 -9.63
N LEU A 177 -4.46 -6.95 -10.81
CA LEU A 177 -4.48 -6.22 -12.07
C LEU A 177 -5.82 -5.52 -12.35
N TYR A 178 -6.93 -6.13 -11.93
CA TYR A 178 -8.26 -5.60 -12.27
C TYR A 178 -8.96 -4.98 -11.07
N PRO A 179 -9.48 -3.74 -11.25
CA PRO A 179 -10.30 -3.08 -10.24
C PRO A 179 -11.65 -3.78 -10.00
N PHE A 180 -11.97 -4.80 -10.78
CA PHE A 180 -13.18 -5.62 -10.68
C PHE A 180 -13.02 -6.84 -9.78
N SER A 181 -11.93 -6.94 -9.03
CA SER A 181 -11.75 -8.04 -8.09
C SER A 181 -12.88 -8.12 -7.07
N ARG A 182 -13.19 -9.32 -6.61
CA ARG A 182 -14.25 -9.58 -5.62
C ARG A 182 -14.16 -8.67 -4.39
N ARG A 183 -12.95 -8.30 -3.98
CA ARG A 183 -12.68 -7.44 -2.82
C ARG A 183 -12.82 -5.94 -3.12
N ASN A 184 -12.63 -5.50 -4.35
CA ASN A 184 -12.77 -4.08 -4.70
C ASN A 184 -14.24 -3.62 -4.89
N SER A 185 -15.20 -4.51 -4.68
CA SER A 185 -16.64 -4.18 -4.74
C SER A 185 -17.16 -3.44 -3.49
N TYR A 186 -16.30 -2.75 -2.75
CA TYR A 186 -16.65 -1.94 -1.57
C TYR A 186 -17.25 -0.55 -1.89
N GLY A 187 -17.84 -0.38 -3.04
CA GLY A 187 -18.65 0.82 -3.30
C GLY A 187 -19.98 0.77 -2.52
N ARG A 188 -20.33 1.86 -1.83
CA ARG A 188 -21.64 2.06 -1.18
C ARG A 188 -22.83 1.92 -2.14
N ASN A 189 -22.60 1.96 -3.44
CA ASN A 189 -23.63 1.97 -4.46
C ASN A 189 -23.85 0.54 -5.00
N PHE A 190 -25.05 0.00 -4.78
CA PHE A 190 -25.48 -1.33 -5.22
C PHE A 190 -25.28 -1.56 -6.73
N ILE A 191 -25.56 -0.55 -7.55
CA ILE A 191 -25.40 -0.63 -9.02
C ILE A 191 -23.93 -0.80 -9.40
N LYS A 192 -23.02 -0.03 -8.78
CA LYS A 192 -21.58 -0.14 -9.02
C LYS A 192 -21.04 -1.51 -8.61
N ARG A 193 -21.55 -2.07 -7.51
CA ARG A 193 -21.19 -3.44 -7.09
C ARG A 193 -21.64 -4.50 -8.08
N TRP A 194 -22.86 -4.35 -8.63
CA TRP A 194 -23.39 -5.29 -9.60
C TRP A 194 -22.64 -5.23 -10.93
N ILE A 195 -22.36 -4.03 -11.44
CA ILE A 195 -21.55 -3.81 -12.65
C ILE A 195 -20.13 -4.38 -12.48
N SER A 196 -19.48 -4.16 -11.33
CA SER A 196 -18.18 -4.74 -11.02
C SER A 196 -18.21 -6.26 -11.03
N LYS A 197 -19.24 -6.87 -10.43
CA LYS A 197 -19.40 -8.32 -10.36
C LYS A 197 -19.66 -8.93 -11.77
N ALA A 198 -20.55 -8.32 -12.54
CA ALA A 198 -20.83 -8.75 -13.91
C ALA A 198 -19.58 -8.60 -14.80
N GLY A 199 -18.87 -7.49 -14.69
CA GLY A 199 -17.60 -7.26 -15.40
C GLY A 199 -16.55 -8.31 -15.07
N TYR A 200 -16.41 -8.67 -13.79
CA TYR A 200 -15.51 -9.73 -13.37
C TYR A 200 -15.83 -11.08 -14.03
N TYR A 201 -17.07 -11.56 -13.88
CA TYR A 201 -17.45 -12.89 -14.41
C TYR A 201 -17.44 -12.97 -15.94
N LEU A 202 -17.72 -11.88 -16.64
CA LEU A 202 -17.77 -11.86 -18.10
C LEU A 202 -16.40 -11.56 -18.74
N LEU A 203 -15.62 -10.66 -18.16
CA LEU A 203 -14.37 -10.18 -18.75
C LEU A 203 -13.15 -11.00 -18.33
N MET A 204 -13.11 -11.54 -17.11
CA MET A 204 -11.95 -12.27 -16.64
C MET A 204 -11.59 -13.51 -17.46
N PRO A 205 -12.54 -14.38 -17.87
CA PRO A 205 -12.19 -15.53 -18.73
C PRO A 205 -11.60 -15.10 -20.07
N LEU A 206 -12.14 -14.03 -20.66
CA LEU A 206 -11.62 -13.49 -21.92
C LEU A 206 -10.21 -12.92 -21.75
N LEU A 207 -10.00 -12.14 -20.70
CA LEU A 207 -8.71 -11.53 -20.40
C LEU A 207 -7.66 -12.57 -20.03
N ASN A 208 -8.02 -13.59 -19.24
CA ASN A 208 -7.14 -14.71 -18.94
C ASN A 208 -6.66 -15.41 -20.21
N ARG A 209 -7.59 -15.62 -21.16
CA ARG A 209 -7.25 -16.23 -22.46
C ARG A 209 -6.38 -15.33 -23.33
N MET A 210 -6.69 -14.02 -23.39
CA MET A 210 -5.95 -13.06 -24.23
C MET A 210 -4.53 -12.79 -23.72
N TYR A 211 -4.34 -12.75 -22.41
CA TYR A 211 -3.09 -12.36 -21.78
C TYR A 211 -2.39 -13.53 -21.09
N LYS A 212 -2.85 -14.78 -21.29
CA LYS A 212 -2.32 -15.95 -20.60
C LYS A 212 -2.17 -15.74 -19.09
N LEU A 213 -3.15 -15.09 -18.48
CA LEU A 213 -3.19 -14.86 -17.04
C LEU A 213 -3.50 -16.17 -16.32
N GLN A 214 -2.88 -16.40 -15.19
CA GLN A 214 -3.26 -17.53 -14.35
C GLN A 214 -4.68 -17.33 -13.79
N ALA A 215 -5.54 -18.30 -14.00
CA ALA A 215 -6.89 -18.28 -13.45
C ALA A 215 -6.84 -18.30 -11.91
N GLY A 216 -7.58 -17.38 -11.28
CA GLY A 216 -7.68 -17.29 -9.82
C GLY A 216 -6.61 -16.45 -9.11
N ALA A 217 -5.45 -16.20 -9.74
CA ALA A 217 -4.37 -15.41 -9.14
C ALA A 217 -4.61 -13.89 -9.17
N ASN A 218 -5.63 -13.42 -9.91
CA ASN A 218 -5.81 -12.00 -10.21
C ASN A 218 -6.76 -11.27 -9.25
N ASP A 219 -7.23 -11.93 -8.21
CA ASP A 219 -8.37 -11.48 -7.42
C ASP A 219 -8.07 -11.29 -5.93
N GLU A 220 -6.96 -11.81 -5.44
CA GLU A 220 -6.71 -11.92 -4.01
C GLU A 220 -5.42 -11.21 -3.58
N LEU A 221 -5.42 -10.79 -2.33
CA LEU A 221 -4.19 -10.43 -1.65
C LEU A 221 -3.35 -11.70 -1.51
N ILE A 222 -2.11 -11.63 -1.96
CA ILE A 222 -1.13 -12.67 -1.68
C ILE A 222 -0.87 -12.64 -0.16
N ASP A 223 -1.04 -13.76 0.49
CA ASP A 223 -0.63 -13.90 1.89
C ASP A 223 0.89 -13.75 2.01
N ASN A 224 1.34 -13.19 3.13
CA ASN A 224 2.77 -13.02 3.37
C ASN A 224 3.55 -14.34 3.33
N CYS A 225 2.91 -15.46 3.70
CA CYS A 225 3.51 -16.79 3.61
C CYS A 225 3.68 -17.28 2.16
N ASP A 226 2.86 -16.80 1.23
CA ASP A 226 2.89 -17.21 -0.18
C ASP A 226 3.78 -16.29 -1.03
N LEU A 227 4.03 -15.05 -0.58
CA LEU A 227 4.84 -14.08 -1.31
C LEU A 227 6.21 -14.63 -1.77
N PRO A 228 6.97 -15.37 -0.95
CA PRO A 228 8.24 -15.94 -1.37
C PRO A 228 8.11 -16.92 -2.54
N TYR A 229 7.01 -17.67 -2.62
CA TYR A 229 6.76 -18.59 -3.73
C TYR A 229 6.46 -17.82 -5.03
N TYR A 230 5.70 -16.73 -4.98
CA TYR A 230 5.51 -15.87 -6.15
C TYR A 230 6.81 -15.26 -6.63
N MET A 231 7.65 -14.81 -5.70
CA MET A 231 8.96 -14.23 -6.03
C MET A 231 9.88 -15.29 -6.65
N ALA A 232 9.98 -16.46 -6.03
CA ALA A 232 10.85 -17.54 -6.51
C ALA A 232 10.37 -18.15 -7.85
N ALA A 233 9.06 -18.17 -8.11
CA ALA A 233 8.50 -18.70 -9.35
C ALA A 233 8.72 -17.79 -10.56
N SER A 234 9.03 -16.53 -10.35
CA SER A 234 9.06 -15.47 -11.37
C SER A 234 10.43 -15.37 -12.03
N ASP A 235 10.45 -15.22 -13.36
CA ASP A 235 11.64 -14.85 -14.11
C ASP A 235 11.86 -13.34 -14.12
N VAL A 236 10.77 -12.57 -14.12
CA VAL A 236 10.78 -11.10 -14.05
C VAL A 236 9.70 -10.59 -13.09
N ILE A 237 10.04 -9.57 -12.32
CA ILE A 237 9.10 -8.89 -11.42
C ILE A 237 9.01 -7.43 -11.83
N PHE A 238 7.78 -6.96 -12.08
CA PHE A 238 7.46 -5.53 -12.19
C PHE A 238 7.14 -4.98 -10.80
N ILE A 239 7.81 -3.89 -10.43
CA ILE A 239 7.63 -3.18 -9.15
C ILE A 239 7.13 -1.76 -9.41
#